data_f91ed75a6dd1ae89309a41ab165a9502
#
_entry.id   f91ed75a6dd1ae89309a41ab165a9502
#
_cell.length_a   1.000
_cell.length_b   1.000
_cell.length_c   1.000
_cell.angle_alpha   90.00
_cell.angle_beta   90.00
_cell.angle_gamma   90.00
#
_symmetry.space_group_name_H-M   'P 1'
#
loop_
_entity.id
_entity.type
_entity.pdbx_description
1 polymer ?
#
loop_
_entity_poly.entity_id
_entity_poly.type
_entity_poly.pdbx_seq_one_letter_code
_entity_poly.pdbx_strand_id
1 'polypeptide(L)'
;SKGQGWLKNADVLIKIRNLWRFAISADSRYGSVYNLGIAKAIAERMNAASPINTTSEQPIKIILIGTSGGAQVSLGAVEYLDKWLNTRLIVVSIGGSFDGETGFNTVEKVYHLRGSRDWVEDVTKIIFADRWSWMVNSPFIQAVRRGRYKIVETGSHTHDGVNGYFSTETVDSTATTYVGLLLDKVDRLPIWD
;
A
#
# COMPACT_ATOMS: atom_id res chain seq x y z
N SER A 1 1.88 31.26 -19.71
CA SER A 1 2.97 30.25 -19.50
C SER A 1 3.56 30.23 -18.07
N LYS A 2 3.26 31.20 -17.18
CA LYS A 2 3.78 31.22 -15.80
C LYS A 2 3.07 30.22 -14.86
N GLY A 3 1.84 29.79 -15.13
CA GLY A 3 1.08 28.87 -14.29
C GLY A 3 1.54 27.42 -14.39
N GLN A 4 2.10 26.96 -15.51
CA GLN A 4 2.55 25.58 -15.69
C GLN A 4 3.85 25.25 -14.93
N GLY A 5 4.72 26.23 -14.70
CA GLY A 5 5.96 26.04 -13.97
C GLY A 5 5.73 25.79 -12.47
N TRP A 6 4.76 26.49 -11.87
CA TRP A 6 4.42 26.34 -10.45
C TRP A 6 3.78 24.97 -10.16
N LEU A 7 2.88 24.49 -11.02
CA LEU A 7 2.26 23.15 -10.89
C LEU A 7 3.29 22.03 -11.00
N LYS A 8 4.26 22.13 -11.91
CA LYS A 8 5.37 21.17 -12.02
C LYS A 8 6.23 21.15 -10.76
N ASN A 9 6.54 22.30 -10.19
CA ASN A 9 7.32 22.38 -8.95
C ASN A 9 6.55 21.81 -7.75
N ALA A 10 5.24 22.04 -7.67
CA ALA A 10 4.40 21.45 -6.63
C ALA A 10 4.35 19.92 -6.74
N ASP A 11 4.24 19.36 -7.94
CA ASP A 11 4.26 17.91 -8.17
C ASP A 11 5.61 17.28 -7.74
N VAL A 12 6.72 17.91 -8.08
CA VAL A 12 8.06 17.47 -7.66
C VAL A 12 8.18 17.47 -6.13
N LEU A 13 7.72 18.53 -5.46
CA LEU A 13 7.76 18.62 -3.99
C LEU A 13 6.90 17.54 -3.32
N ILE A 14 5.72 17.24 -3.90
CA ILE A 14 4.85 16.17 -3.42
C ILE A 14 5.55 14.80 -3.55
N LYS A 15 6.18 14.53 -4.70
CA LYS A 15 6.93 13.29 -4.94
C LYS A 15 8.10 13.13 -3.97
N ILE A 16 8.88 14.19 -3.74
CA ILE A 16 9.98 14.20 -2.76
C ILE A 16 9.45 13.92 -1.36
N ARG A 17 8.37 14.58 -0.94
CA ARG A 17 7.75 14.35 0.37
C ARG A 17 7.27 12.91 0.53
N ASN A 18 6.67 12.33 -0.50
CA ASN A 18 6.17 10.96 -0.45
C ASN A 18 7.32 9.95 -0.40
N LEU A 19 8.39 10.17 -1.17
CA LEU A 19 9.61 9.36 -1.11
C LEU A 19 10.27 9.43 0.28
N TRP A 20 10.30 10.62 0.89
CA TRP A 20 10.83 10.80 2.24
C TRP A 20 10.00 10.05 3.29
N ARG A 21 8.68 10.10 3.20
CA ARG A 21 7.78 9.36 4.09
C ARG A 21 7.97 7.84 3.97
N PHE A 22 8.10 7.36 2.75
CA PHE A 22 8.42 5.97 2.47
C PHE A 22 9.76 5.57 3.11
N ALA A 23 10.81 6.34 2.86
CA ALA A 23 12.15 6.07 3.38
C ALA A 23 12.18 6.05 4.93
N ILE A 24 11.51 6.99 5.59
CA ILE A 24 11.41 7.01 7.07
C ILE A 24 10.62 5.79 7.57
N SER A 25 9.53 5.42 6.94
CA SER A 25 8.71 4.28 7.36
C SER A 25 9.46 2.95 7.26
N ALA A 26 10.32 2.81 6.27
CA ALA A 26 11.16 1.63 6.05
C ALA A 26 12.49 1.64 6.83
N ASP A 27 12.89 2.78 7.42
CA ASP A 27 14.14 2.89 8.16
C ASP A 27 13.99 2.27 9.55
N SER A 28 14.84 1.31 9.90
CA SER A 28 14.80 0.60 11.20
C SER A 28 14.99 1.50 12.42
N ARG A 29 15.61 2.69 12.26
CA ARG A 29 15.89 3.63 13.36
C ARG A 29 14.72 4.57 13.63
N TYR A 30 14.02 5.00 12.60
CA TYR A 30 12.98 6.04 12.68
C TYR A 30 11.57 5.50 12.38
N GLY A 31 11.48 4.36 11.71
CA GLY A 31 10.22 3.76 11.28
C GLY A 31 9.27 3.49 12.44
N SER A 32 9.77 3.02 13.57
CA SER A 32 8.93 2.74 14.73
C SER A 32 8.16 3.97 15.22
N VAL A 33 8.83 5.12 15.36
CA VAL A 33 8.21 6.38 15.82
C VAL A 33 7.27 6.93 14.74
N TYR A 34 7.70 6.91 13.49
CA TYR A 34 6.89 7.39 12.37
C TYR A 34 5.62 6.56 12.18
N ASN A 35 5.75 5.24 12.15
CA ASN A 35 4.65 4.30 11.97
C ASN A 35 3.65 4.34 13.13
N LEU A 36 4.14 4.54 14.36
CA LEU A 36 3.29 4.79 15.54
C LEU A 36 2.43 6.05 15.35
N GLY A 37 3.01 7.14 14.88
CA GLY A 37 2.29 8.38 14.61
C GLY A 37 1.22 8.23 13.52
N ILE A 38 1.52 7.47 12.47
CA ILE A 38 0.56 7.16 11.40
C ILE A 38 -0.58 6.30 11.93
N ALA A 39 -0.29 5.22 12.66
CA ALA A 39 -1.31 4.34 13.22
C ALA A 39 -2.25 5.11 14.17
N LYS A 40 -1.69 6.02 15.00
CA LYS A 40 -2.48 6.89 15.86
C LYS A 40 -3.42 7.80 15.06
N ALA A 41 -2.91 8.45 14.01
CA ALA A 41 -3.73 9.30 13.13
C ALA A 41 -4.84 8.52 12.41
N ILE A 42 -4.58 7.27 12.01
CA ILE A 42 -5.59 6.38 11.43
C ILE A 42 -6.66 6.06 12.47
N ALA A 43 -6.29 5.58 13.65
CA ALA A 43 -7.22 5.21 14.72
C ALA A 43 -8.10 6.41 15.16
N GLU A 44 -7.50 7.59 15.32
CA GLU A 44 -8.22 8.82 15.68
C GLU A 44 -9.25 9.20 14.61
N ARG A 45 -8.89 9.15 13.32
CA ARG A 45 -9.80 9.48 12.22
C ARG A 45 -10.91 8.44 12.07
N MET A 46 -10.59 7.16 12.23
CA MET A 46 -11.59 6.09 12.21
C MET A 46 -12.60 6.30 13.34
N ASN A 47 -12.13 6.52 14.57
CA ASN A 47 -13.00 6.75 15.74
C ASN A 47 -13.84 8.02 15.61
N ALA A 48 -13.31 9.07 14.98
CA ALA A 48 -14.07 10.30 14.72
C ALA A 48 -15.16 10.09 13.65
N ALA A 49 -14.92 9.24 12.65
CA ALA A 49 -15.90 8.93 11.61
C ALA A 49 -16.98 7.95 12.10
N SER A 50 -16.58 6.96 12.90
CA SER A 50 -17.46 5.97 13.53
C SER A 50 -16.79 5.48 14.82
N PRO A 51 -17.42 5.66 15.98
CA PRO A 51 -16.85 5.24 17.24
C PRO A 51 -16.47 3.75 17.25
N ILE A 52 -15.22 3.48 17.58
CA ILE A 52 -14.68 2.12 17.57
C ILE A 52 -15.08 1.43 18.88
N ASN A 53 -15.84 0.36 18.79
CA ASN A 53 -16.15 -0.47 19.95
C ASN A 53 -14.99 -1.42 20.28
N THR A 54 -14.12 -1.02 21.19
CA THR A 54 -12.97 -1.80 21.63
C THR A 54 -13.32 -2.94 22.60
N THR A 55 -14.56 -3.01 23.08
CA THR A 55 -15.04 -4.06 23.98
C THR A 55 -15.70 -5.24 23.26
N SER A 56 -15.80 -5.18 21.94
CA SER A 56 -16.35 -6.26 21.13
C SER A 56 -15.42 -7.48 21.14
N GLU A 57 -15.96 -8.66 21.38
CA GLU A 57 -15.22 -9.93 21.22
C GLU A 57 -14.91 -10.22 19.75
N GLN A 58 -15.70 -9.67 18.83
CA GLN A 58 -15.47 -9.87 17.40
C GLN A 58 -14.41 -8.88 16.89
N PRO A 59 -13.41 -9.38 16.16
CA PRO A 59 -12.37 -8.52 15.61
C PRO A 59 -12.94 -7.56 14.56
N ILE A 60 -12.48 -6.32 14.59
CA ILE A 60 -12.81 -5.29 13.61
C ILE A 60 -12.01 -5.55 12.34
N LYS A 61 -12.68 -5.70 11.20
CA LYS A 61 -11.98 -5.77 9.91
C LYS A 61 -11.57 -4.37 9.46
N ILE A 62 -10.26 -4.16 9.31
CA ILE A 62 -9.69 -2.92 8.81
C ILE A 62 -8.98 -3.18 7.47
N ILE A 63 -9.36 -2.44 6.44
CA ILE A 63 -8.74 -2.49 5.13
C ILE A 63 -7.94 -1.20 4.93
N LEU A 64 -6.63 -1.33 4.83
CA LEU A 64 -5.73 -0.21 4.52
C LEU A 64 -5.39 -0.25 3.04
N ILE A 65 -5.65 0.85 2.33
CA ILE A 65 -5.33 0.95 0.91
C ILE A 65 -4.18 1.94 0.74
N GLY A 66 -3.05 1.45 0.24
CA GLY A 66 -1.85 2.25 0.03
C GLY A 66 -1.38 2.21 -1.42
N THR A 67 -0.99 3.37 -1.95
CA THR A 67 -0.44 3.49 -3.31
C THR A 67 1.05 3.81 -3.23
N SER A 68 1.87 3.22 -4.12
CA SER A 68 3.31 3.48 -4.15
C SER A 68 3.93 3.32 -2.76
N GLY A 69 4.71 4.28 -2.27
CA GLY A 69 5.24 4.30 -0.90
C GLY A 69 4.18 4.28 0.22
N GLY A 70 2.92 4.60 -0.08
CA GLY A 70 1.80 4.47 0.85
C GLY A 70 1.52 3.03 1.29
N ALA A 71 1.93 2.04 0.49
CA ALA A 71 1.85 0.63 0.88
C ALA A 71 2.78 0.32 2.07
N GLN A 72 4.01 0.85 2.06
CA GLN A 72 4.94 0.75 3.19
C GLN A 72 4.36 1.38 4.45
N VAL A 73 3.79 2.59 4.31
CA VAL A 73 3.18 3.32 5.42
C VAL A 73 1.98 2.55 5.99
N SER A 74 1.17 1.93 5.14
CA SER A 74 0.06 1.07 5.55
C SER A 74 0.55 -0.15 6.34
N LEU A 75 1.56 -0.84 5.83
CA LEU A 75 2.19 -1.98 6.52
C LEU A 75 2.82 -1.56 7.86
N GLY A 76 3.45 -0.38 7.91
CA GLY A 76 4.02 0.17 9.13
C GLY A 76 2.99 0.45 10.23
N ALA A 77 1.75 0.78 9.86
CA ALA A 77 0.68 1.02 10.83
C ALA A 77 0.07 -0.27 11.41
N VAL A 78 0.15 -1.39 10.69
CA VAL A 78 -0.52 -2.66 11.01
C VAL A 78 -0.22 -3.14 12.43
N GLU A 79 1.06 -3.18 12.83
CA GLU A 79 1.47 -3.70 14.14
C GLU A 79 0.90 -2.89 15.32
N TYR A 80 0.78 -1.58 15.14
CA TYR A 80 0.24 -0.70 16.18
C TYR A 80 -1.28 -0.79 16.26
N LEU A 81 -1.95 -0.82 15.12
CA LEU A 81 -3.40 -0.99 15.07
C LEU A 81 -3.82 -2.32 15.69
N ASP A 82 -3.08 -3.40 15.43
CA ASP A 82 -3.33 -4.71 16.01
C ASP A 82 -3.14 -4.72 17.55
N LYS A 83 -2.10 -4.04 18.04
CA LYS A 83 -1.86 -3.92 19.49
C LYS A 83 -2.92 -3.12 20.24
N TRP A 84 -3.56 -2.15 19.61
CA TRP A 84 -4.54 -1.28 20.26
C TRP A 84 -5.98 -1.75 20.10
N LEU A 85 -6.24 -2.49 19.03
CA LEU A 85 -7.57 -2.90 18.61
C LEU A 85 -7.58 -4.40 18.36
N ASN A 86 -8.67 -5.07 18.69
CA ASN A 86 -8.87 -6.46 18.25
C ASN A 86 -9.23 -6.43 16.76
N THR A 87 -8.26 -6.73 15.87
CA THR A 87 -8.42 -6.47 14.43
C THR A 87 -8.10 -7.64 13.52
N ARG A 88 -8.73 -7.63 12.35
CA ARG A 88 -8.31 -8.36 11.15
C ARG A 88 -7.83 -7.34 10.13
N LEU A 89 -6.53 -7.29 9.89
CA LEU A 89 -5.88 -6.26 9.08
C LEU A 89 -5.58 -6.78 7.69
N ILE A 90 -6.13 -6.11 6.69
CA ILE A 90 -5.90 -6.40 5.27
C ILE A 90 -5.25 -5.16 4.64
N VAL A 91 -4.22 -5.36 3.84
CA VAL A 91 -3.58 -4.28 3.08
C VAL A 91 -3.81 -4.50 1.59
N VAL A 92 -4.34 -3.48 0.93
CA VAL A 92 -4.43 -3.40 -0.53
C VAL A 92 -3.35 -2.44 -1.01
N SER A 93 -2.36 -2.97 -1.69
CA SER A 93 -1.20 -2.24 -2.20
C SER A 93 -1.35 -2.02 -3.70
N ILE A 94 -1.49 -0.77 -4.14
CA ILE A 94 -1.66 -0.39 -5.55
C ILE A 94 -0.32 0.14 -6.08
N GLY A 95 0.34 -0.62 -6.95
CA GLY A 95 1.68 -0.29 -7.44
C GLY A 95 2.64 -0.01 -6.28
N GLY A 96 2.47 -0.73 -5.16
CA GLY A 96 3.11 -0.39 -3.91
C GLY A 96 4.58 -0.75 -3.85
N SER A 97 5.34 0.10 -3.18
CA SER A 97 6.73 -0.11 -2.81
C SER A 97 6.79 -0.33 -1.30
N PHE A 98 7.47 -1.40 -0.87
CA PHE A 98 7.60 -1.77 0.54
C PHE A 98 8.80 -2.70 0.77
N ASP A 99 9.30 -2.72 2.01
CA ASP A 99 10.32 -3.66 2.45
C ASP A 99 9.76 -5.09 2.61
N GLY A 100 10.55 -6.01 3.09
CA GLY A 100 10.13 -7.39 3.33
C GLY A 100 9.88 -7.73 4.81
N GLU A 101 9.97 -6.74 5.71
CA GLU A 101 9.89 -6.95 7.16
C GLU A 101 8.64 -6.32 7.77
N THR A 102 8.43 -5.04 7.51
CA THR A 102 7.44 -4.22 8.19
C THR A 102 6.02 -4.75 8.00
N GLY A 103 5.33 -5.08 9.09
CA GLY A 103 3.92 -5.45 9.13
C GLY A 103 3.58 -6.86 8.61
N PHE A 104 4.49 -7.56 7.92
CA PHE A 104 4.20 -8.87 7.32
C PHE A 104 4.01 -9.99 8.34
N ASN A 105 4.47 -9.85 9.57
CA ASN A 105 4.19 -10.81 10.62
C ASN A 105 2.76 -10.72 11.16
N THR A 106 2.17 -9.52 11.10
CA THR A 106 0.88 -9.19 11.73
C THR A 106 -0.27 -9.15 10.74
N VAL A 107 -0.06 -8.59 9.52
CA VAL A 107 -1.12 -8.46 8.52
C VAL A 107 -1.73 -9.83 8.18
N GLU A 108 -3.06 -9.90 8.16
CA GLU A 108 -3.79 -11.12 7.77
C GLU A 108 -3.61 -11.43 6.29
N LYS A 109 -3.73 -10.40 5.44
CA LYS A 109 -3.62 -10.54 3.98
C LYS A 109 -3.11 -9.26 3.34
N VAL A 110 -2.27 -9.43 2.33
CA VAL A 110 -1.85 -8.35 1.42
C VAL A 110 -2.27 -8.71 0.00
N TYR A 111 -3.06 -7.84 -0.61
CA TYR A 111 -3.34 -7.88 -2.04
C TYR A 111 -2.52 -6.81 -2.73
N HIS A 112 -1.57 -7.24 -3.55
CA HIS A 112 -0.69 -6.34 -4.28
C HIS A 112 -1.15 -6.23 -5.73
N LEU A 113 -1.78 -5.10 -6.07
CA LEU A 113 -2.27 -4.78 -7.39
C LEU A 113 -1.11 -4.23 -8.23
N ARG A 114 -0.76 -4.97 -9.28
CA ARG A 114 0.41 -4.70 -10.11
C ARG A 114 0.04 -4.52 -11.57
N GLY A 115 0.54 -3.44 -12.17
CA GLY A 115 0.51 -3.22 -13.61
C GLY A 115 1.68 -3.92 -14.31
N SER A 116 1.44 -4.49 -15.49
CA SER A 116 2.49 -5.18 -16.25
C SER A 116 3.61 -4.26 -16.74
N ARG A 117 3.37 -2.93 -16.74
CA ARG A 117 4.33 -1.89 -17.15
C ARG A 117 4.86 -1.08 -15.97
N ASP A 118 4.54 -1.49 -14.74
CA ASP A 118 5.02 -0.83 -13.53
C ASP A 118 6.40 -1.36 -13.14
N TRP A 119 7.41 -0.56 -13.44
CA TRP A 119 8.81 -0.89 -13.15
C TRP A 119 9.22 -0.63 -11.70
N VAL A 120 8.43 0.15 -10.95
CA VAL A 120 8.76 0.55 -9.57
C VAL A 120 8.83 -0.66 -8.64
N GLU A 121 7.95 -1.64 -8.84
CA GLU A 121 8.02 -2.89 -8.08
C GLU A 121 9.32 -3.67 -8.32
N ASP A 122 9.79 -3.71 -9.57
CA ASP A 122 11.02 -4.43 -9.90
C ASP A 122 12.24 -3.76 -9.25
N VAL A 123 12.29 -2.43 -9.25
CA VAL A 123 13.31 -1.67 -8.51
C VAL A 123 13.21 -1.93 -7.02
N THR A 124 12.03 -1.95 -6.45
CA THR A 124 11.80 -2.23 -5.02
C THR A 124 12.31 -3.62 -4.62
N LYS A 125 12.08 -4.64 -5.46
CA LYS A 125 12.62 -5.99 -5.24
C LYS A 125 14.14 -6.04 -5.25
N ILE A 126 14.79 -5.21 -6.05
CA ILE A 126 16.27 -5.13 -6.09
C ILE A 126 16.81 -4.47 -4.82
N ILE A 127 16.15 -3.40 -4.36
CA ILE A 127 16.61 -2.60 -3.21
C ILE A 127 16.46 -3.37 -1.88
N PHE A 128 15.33 -4.07 -1.70
CA PHE A 128 15.02 -4.73 -0.43
C PHE A 128 15.34 -6.22 -0.47
N ALA A 129 16.46 -6.59 0.12
CA ALA A 129 16.96 -7.97 0.17
C ALA A 129 15.96 -8.94 0.83
N ASP A 130 15.18 -8.48 1.81
CA ASP A 130 14.17 -9.28 2.51
C ASP A 130 13.04 -9.77 1.61
N ARG A 131 12.93 -9.22 0.41
CA ARG A 131 12.01 -9.67 -0.64
C ARG A 131 12.60 -10.74 -1.58
N TRP A 132 13.89 -11.06 -1.43
CA TRP A 132 14.54 -12.04 -2.29
C TRP A 132 14.13 -13.47 -1.92
N SER A 133 13.93 -14.32 -2.92
CA SER A 133 13.36 -15.65 -2.74
C SER A 133 14.18 -16.58 -1.84
N TRP A 134 15.50 -16.35 -1.71
CA TRP A 134 16.38 -17.11 -0.83
C TRP A 134 16.40 -16.61 0.61
N MET A 135 15.82 -15.46 0.90
CA MET A 135 15.66 -14.94 2.27
C MET A 135 14.51 -15.64 2.98
N VAL A 136 14.62 -16.95 3.15
CA VAL A 136 13.54 -17.85 3.59
C VAL A 136 12.93 -17.49 4.94
N ASN A 137 13.67 -16.78 5.79
CA ASN A 137 13.24 -16.35 7.12
C ASN A 137 12.60 -14.96 7.13
N SER A 138 12.61 -14.23 6.00
CA SER A 138 11.99 -12.91 5.98
C SER A 138 10.46 -13.02 6.17
N PRO A 139 9.84 -12.08 6.88
CA PRO A 139 8.39 -12.03 7.08
C PRO A 139 7.61 -12.02 5.77
N PHE A 140 8.10 -11.32 4.75
CA PHE A 140 7.53 -11.30 3.40
C PHE A 140 7.49 -12.69 2.77
N ILE A 141 8.64 -13.40 2.73
CA ILE A 141 8.71 -14.74 2.14
C ILE A 141 7.83 -15.73 2.91
N GLN A 142 7.76 -15.61 4.23
CA GLN A 142 6.82 -16.40 5.05
C GLN A 142 5.35 -16.07 4.71
N ALA A 143 5.02 -14.79 4.49
CA ALA A 143 3.68 -14.38 4.08
C ALA A 143 3.33 -14.94 2.69
N VAL A 144 4.25 -14.93 1.73
CA VAL A 144 4.08 -15.54 0.40
C VAL A 144 3.81 -17.05 0.54
N ARG A 145 4.65 -17.77 1.27
CA ARG A 145 4.52 -19.24 1.47
C ARG A 145 3.22 -19.65 2.15
N ARG A 146 2.73 -18.85 3.07
CA ARG A 146 1.47 -19.06 3.78
C ARG A 146 0.25 -18.54 3.00
N GLY A 147 0.43 -18.07 1.78
CA GLY A 147 -0.65 -17.52 0.95
C GLY A 147 -1.23 -16.21 1.49
N ARG A 148 -0.56 -15.51 2.42
CA ARG A 148 -0.99 -14.21 2.95
C ARG A 148 -0.63 -13.03 2.06
N TYR A 149 0.22 -13.22 1.07
CA TYR A 149 0.53 -12.23 0.04
C TYR A 149 0.05 -12.74 -1.32
N LYS A 150 -0.71 -11.92 -2.03
CA LYS A 150 -1.27 -12.26 -3.34
C LYS A 150 -1.08 -11.10 -4.32
N ILE A 151 -0.48 -11.39 -5.48
CA ILE A 151 -0.41 -10.47 -6.61
C ILE A 151 -1.73 -10.53 -7.40
N VAL A 152 -2.24 -9.38 -7.77
CA VAL A 152 -3.41 -9.21 -8.63
C VAL A 152 -2.99 -8.33 -9.81
N GLU A 153 -2.95 -8.94 -11.00
CA GLU A 153 -2.59 -8.22 -12.22
C GLU A 153 -3.72 -7.28 -12.64
N THR A 154 -3.39 -6.01 -12.86
CA THR A 154 -4.35 -4.96 -13.21
C THR A 154 -4.35 -4.60 -14.69
N GLY A 155 -3.55 -5.25 -15.51
CA GLY A 155 -3.38 -4.95 -16.93
C GLY A 155 -2.16 -4.08 -17.21
N SER A 156 -2.20 -3.30 -18.29
CA SER A 156 -1.04 -2.55 -18.80
C SER A 156 -0.77 -1.22 -18.08
N HIS A 157 -1.09 -1.13 -16.78
CA HIS A 157 -0.79 0.07 -16.00
C HIS A 157 0.72 0.32 -15.90
N THR A 158 1.09 1.59 -16.04
CA THR A 158 2.36 2.15 -15.59
C THR A 158 2.22 2.67 -14.16
N HIS A 159 3.33 3.00 -13.51
CA HIS A 159 3.28 3.51 -12.12
C HIS A 159 2.53 4.83 -12.01
N ASP A 160 2.79 5.76 -12.92
CA ASP A 160 2.17 7.08 -12.99
C ASP A 160 2.02 7.55 -14.45
N GLY A 161 1.49 8.76 -14.66
CA GLY A 161 1.29 9.38 -15.96
C GLY A 161 0.00 8.94 -16.65
N VAL A 162 -0.03 9.09 -17.97
CA VAL A 162 -1.25 8.87 -18.81
C VAL A 162 -1.78 7.43 -18.77
N ASN A 163 -0.93 6.45 -18.51
CA ASN A 163 -1.31 5.04 -18.38
C ASN A 163 -1.21 4.55 -16.93
N GLY A 164 -1.10 5.47 -15.96
CA GLY A 164 -0.98 5.15 -14.54
C GLY A 164 -2.28 4.61 -13.95
N TYR A 165 -2.19 4.05 -12.73
CA TYR A 165 -3.32 3.42 -12.03
C TYR A 165 -4.56 4.32 -11.89
N PHE A 166 -4.38 5.63 -11.76
CA PHE A 166 -5.45 6.60 -11.56
C PHE A 166 -5.74 7.45 -12.81
N SER A 167 -5.24 7.03 -13.96
CA SER A 167 -5.50 7.73 -15.21
C SER A 167 -6.95 7.56 -15.67
N THR A 168 -7.55 8.66 -16.11
CA THR A 168 -8.87 8.68 -16.76
C THR A 168 -8.81 8.45 -18.26
N GLU A 169 -7.60 8.28 -18.83
CA GLU A 169 -7.43 7.92 -20.22
C GLU A 169 -7.96 6.49 -20.48
N THR A 170 -8.45 6.28 -21.68
CA THR A 170 -8.96 4.97 -22.10
C THR A 170 -7.82 4.01 -22.39
N VAL A 171 -8.01 2.76 -22.02
CA VAL A 171 -7.09 1.68 -22.42
C VAL A 171 -7.30 1.39 -23.90
N ASP A 172 -6.22 1.25 -24.64
CA ASP A 172 -6.20 1.05 -26.09
C ASP A 172 -7.36 0.17 -26.59
N SER A 173 -8.14 0.72 -27.53
CA SER A 173 -9.27 0.07 -28.19
C SER A 173 -10.45 -0.35 -27.29
N THR A 174 -10.52 0.11 -26.04
CA THR A 174 -11.61 -0.20 -25.12
C THR A 174 -12.36 1.05 -24.69
N ALA A 175 -13.60 0.90 -24.19
CA ALA A 175 -14.35 1.98 -23.57
C ALA A 175 -13.98 2.17 -22.07
N THR A 176 -13.05 1.36 -21.53
CA THR A 176 -12.68 1.35 -20.13
C THR A 176 -11.44 2.21 -19.89
N THR A 177 -11.46 3.01 -18.84
CA THR A 177 -10.29 3.81 -18.43
C THR A 177 -9.32 2.99 -17.59
N TYR A 178 -8.07 3.44 -17.48
CA TYR A 178 -7.08 2.79 -16.59
C TYR A 178 -7.58 2.74 -15.14
N VAL A 179 -8.13 3.83 -14.60
CA VAL A 179 -8.72 3.82 -13.27
C VAL A 179 -9.94 2.90 -13.17
N GLY A 180 -10.74 2.77 -14.24
CA GLY A 180 -11.86 1.83 -14.32
C GLY A 180 -11.42 0.37 -14.20
N LEU A 181 -10.32 0.00 -14.89
CA LEU A 181 -9.71 -1.34 -14.76
C LEU A 181 -9.22 -1.61 -13.34
N LEU A 182 -8.59 -0.61 -12.72
CA LEU A 182 -8.13 -0.73 -11.34
C LEU A 182 -9.29 -0.98 -10.38
N LEU A 183 -10.36 -0.17 -10.49
CA LEU A 183 -11.55 -0.28 -9.63
C LEU A 183 -12.23 -1.65 -9.79
N ASP A 184 -12.37 -2.15 -11.03
CA ASP A 184 -12.91 -3.49 -11.28
C ASP A 184 -12.09 -4.58 -10.55
N LYS A 185 -10.76 -4.45 -10.48
CA LYS A 185 -9.91 -5.39 -9.74
C LYS A 185 -10.06 -5.26 -8.24
N VAL A 186 -10.19 -4.05 -7.74
CA VAL A 186 -10.41 -3.78 -6.30
C VAL A 186 -11.77 -4.33 -5.88
N ASP A 187 -12.83 -4.09 -6.63
CA ASP A 187 -14.18 -4.57 -6.32
C ASP A 187 -14.30 -6.10 -6.28
N ARG A 188 -13.50 -6.79 -7.07
CA ARG A 188 -13.45 -8.27 -7.08
C ARG A 188 -12.56 -8.89 -6.00
N LEU A 189 -11.92 -8.11 -5.16
CA LEU A 189 -11.18 -8.65 -4.05
C LEU A 189 -12.14 -9.28 -3.02
N PRO A 190 -11.82 -10.46 -2.46
CA PRO A 190 -12.66 -11.10 -1.44
C PRO A 190 -12.41 -10.47 -0.07
N ILE A 191 -12.67 -9.19 0.04
CA ILE A 191 -12.42 -8.36 1.23
C ILE A 191 -13.65 -7.54 1.63
N TRP A 192 -14.72 -7.58 0.86
CA TRP A 192 -15.91 -6.75 1.08
C TRP A 192 -17.02 -7.44 1.87
N ASP A 193 -16.88 -8.75 2.12
CA ASP A 193 -17.83 -9.58 2.87
C ASP A 193 -17.69 -9.44 4.39
#